data_2adbd4885da7a95ada2286855402a180
#
_entry.id   2adbd4885da7a95ada2286855402a180
#
_cell.length_a   1.000
_cell.length_b   1.000
_cell.length_c   1.000
_cell.angle_alpha   90.00
_cell.angle_beta   90.00
_cell.angle_gamma   90.00
#
_symmetry.space_group_name_H-M   'P 1'
#
loop_
_entity.id
_entity.type
_entity.pdbx_description
1 polymer ?
#
loop_
_entity_poly.entity_id
_entity_poly.type
_entity_poly.pdbx_seq_one_letter_code
_entity_poly.pdbx_strand_id
1 'polypeptide(L)'
;MATPPPKGPRHVRDFARSAFVALALAATITGCFTGERPRFGCAPGESTGRIEIDEVLNRFECVATSTFTADYTVLTRLGDIDSAATVVQASSGRRSITINNVRFIYDNGRTLTCDLVSETCEAVINEARTSDLLLTSEFYAQSMASRLRVDAERRIGDPVASNVVLGGQPALCVAVPVTGGTKTYCALESGALARFDGSDLLVELTSYSSTPDEAAFGT
;
A
#
# COMPACT_ATOMS: atom_id res chain seq x y z
N MET A 1 -6.48 58.80 -66.90
CA MET A 1 -5.84 58.74 -65.60
C MET A 1 -6.91 58.29 -64.59
N ALA A 2 -6.89 57.02 -64.22
CA ALA A 2 -7.84 56.41 -63.29
C ALA A 2 -7.08 56.08 -61.99
N THR A 3 -7.58 56.61 -60.88
CA THR A 3 -7.05 56.43 -59.52
C THR A 3 -7.47 55.06 -58.98
N PRO A 4 -6.59 54.30 -58.32
CA PRO A 4 -6.94 53.02 -57.73
C PRO A 4 -7.67 53.21 -56.36
N PRO A 5 -8.52 52.26 -55.95
CA PRO A 5 -9.26 52.33 -54.69
C PRO A 5 -8.38 51.97 -53.44
N PRO A 6 -8.76 52.45 -52.26
CA PRO A 6 -7.98 52.25 -51.06
C PRO A 6 -8.11 50.81 -50.52
N LYS A 7 -6.99 50.19 -50.14
CA LYS A 7 -6.90 48.88 -49.42
C LYS A 7 -7.36 49.06 -47.97
N GLY A 8 -8.44 48.41 -47.59
CA GLY A 8 -8.93 48.33 -46.22
C GLY A 8 -8.09 47.36 -45.36
N PRO A 9 -8.09 47.51 -44.03
CA PRO A 9 -7.25 46.78 -43.13
C PRO A 9 -7.76 45.36 -42.91
N ARG A 10 -7.05 44.36 -43.47
CA ARG A 10 -7.35 42.91 -43.33
C ARG A 10 -6.73 42.23 -42.09
N HIS A 11 -6.01 42.96 -41.24
CA HIS A 11 -5.23 42.34 -40.19
C HIS A 11 -5.88 42.22 -38.81
N VAL A 12 -7.08 42.77 -38.57
CA VAL A 12 -7.68 42.79 -37.24
C VAL A 12 -8.49 41.50 -36.93
N ARG A 13 -8.95 40.77 -37.98
CA ARG A 13 -9.77 39.56 -37.78
C ARG A 13 -9.00 38.30 -37.42
N ASP A 14 -7.73 38.18 -37.82
CA ASP A 14 -6.94 37.00 -37.61
C ASP A 14 -6.35 36.96 -36.18
N PHE A 15 -6.08 38.13 -35.56
CA PHE A 15 -5.61 38.17 -34.16
C PHE A 15 -6.67 37.74 -33.14
N ALA A 16 -7.95 38.01 -33.39
CA ALA A 16 -9.02 37.62 -32.49
C ALA A 16 -9.25 36.10 -32.49
N ARG A 17 -9.03 35.42 -33.63
CA ARG A 17 -9.20 33.96 -33.73
C ARG A 17 -8.07 33.20 -33.07
N SER A 18 -6.84 33.68 -33.16
CA SER A 18 -5.67 33.04 -32.51
C SER A 18 -5.72 33.17 -30.98
N ALA A 19 -6.25 34.28 -30.44
CA ALA A 19 -6.40 34.46 -28.99
C ALA A 19 -7.44 33.52 -28.37
N PHE A 20 -8.54 33.22 -29.10
CA PHE A 20 -9.57 32.29 -28.61
C PHE A 20 -9.11 30.82 -28.60
N VAL A 21 -8.30 30.40 -29.57
CA VAL A 21 -7.76 29.04 -29.62
C VAL A 21 -6.71 28.82 -28.51
N ALA A 22 -5.88 29.83 -28.23
CA ALA A 22 -4.90 29.76 -27.15
C ALA A 22 -5.56 29.70 -25.75
N LEU A 23 -6.68 30.42 -25.55
CA LEU A 23 -7.42 30.42 -24.29
C LEU A 23 -8.17 29.10 -24.06
N ALA A 24 -8.66 28.44 -25.11
CA ALA A 24 -9.35 27.15 -25.04
C ALA A 24 -8.37 26.00 -24.71
N LEU A 25 -7.11 26.05 -25.20
CA LEU A 25 -6.08 25.04 -24.86
C LEU A 25 -5.59 25.17 -23.42
N ALA A 26 -5.55 26.37 -22.85
CA ALA A 26 -5.12 26.58 -21.45
C ALA A 26 -6.14 26.03 -20.42
N ALA A 27 -7.41 25.95 -20.78
CA ALA A 27 -8.46 25.46 -19.89
C ALA A 27 -8.50 23.92 -19.76
N THR A 28 -7.87 23.18 -20.68
CA THR A 28 -7.89 21.69 -20.67
C THR A 28 -6.77 21.05 -19.84
N ILE A 29 -5.78 21.82 -19.36
CA ILE A 29 -4.63 21.29 -18.62
C ILE A 29 -4.88 21.26 -17.10
N THR A 30 -5.92 21.94 -16.59
CA THR A 30 -6.20 21.99 -15.13
C THR A 30 -7.04 20.83 -14.61
N GLY A 31 -7.49 19.91 -15.48
CA GLY A 31 -8.37 18.79 -15.10
C GLY A 31 -7.68 17.55 -14.51
N CYS A 32 -6.35 17.44 -14.56
CA CYS A 32 -5.68 16.19 -14.17
C CYS A 32 -5.09 16.17 -12.75
N PHE A 33 -5.25 17.23 -11.95
CA PHE A 33 -4.64 17.31 -10.61
C PHE A 33 -5.63 17.47 -9.44
N THR A 34 -6.91 17.30 -9.67
CA THR A 34 -7.91 17.33 -8.60
C THR A 34 -8.32 15.94 -8.09
N GLY A 35 -7.49 14.92 -8.29
CA GLY A 35 -7.62 13.68 -7.55
C GLY A 35 -7.36 13.98 -6.08
N GLU A 36 -8.39 13.85 -5.25
CA GLU A 36 -8.26 13.92 -3.79
C GLU A 36 -7.15 12.96 -3.40
N ARG A 37 -6.03 13.47 -2.84
CA ARG A 37 -4.94 12.61 -2.35
C ARG A 37 -5.55 11.66 -1.34
N PRO A 38 -5.28 10.33 -1.40
CA PRO A 38 -5.74 9.42 -0.39
C PRO A 38 -5.36 10.01 0.97
N ARG A 39 -6.35 10.29 1.80
CA ARG A 39 -6.11 10.72 3.18
C ARG A 39 -5.62 9.49 3.91
N PHE A 40 -4.35 9.47 4.27
CA PHE A 40 -3.79 8.51 5.23
C PHE A 40 -4.36 8.85 6.61
N GLY A 41 -5.57 8.48 6.84
CA GLY A 41 -6.28 8.55 8.10
C GLY A 41 -7.16 7.33 8.21
N CYS A 42 -7.49 6.93 9.43
CA CYS A 42 -8.31 5.76 9.75
C CYS A 42 -9.79 5.96 9.30
N ALA A 43 -10.01 6.54 8.13
CA ALA A 43 -11.32 6.55 7.51
C ALA A 43 -11.49 5.21 6.78
N PRO A 44 -12.57 4.46 7.07
CA PRO A 44 -12.88 3.23 6.36
C PRO A 44 -12.90 3.51 4.86
N GLY A 45 -12.23 2.66 4.09
CA GLY A 45 -12.30 2.71 2.64
C GLY A 45 -13.70 2.42 2.13
N GLU A 46 -13.87 2.43 0.82
CA GLU A 46 -15.12 2.06 0.18
C GLU A 46 -15.51 0.62 0.58
N SER A 47 -16.77 0.44 1.02
CA SER A 47 -17.29 -0.88 1.41
C SER A 47 -17.35 -1.83 0.22
N THR A 48 -16.96 -3.08 0.42
CA THR A 48 -17.11 -4.16 -0.57
C THR A 48 -18.55 -4.66 -0.66
N GLY A 49 -19.43 -4.24 0.28
CA GLY A 49 -20.78 -4.74 0.47
C GLY A 49 -20.83 -6.09 1.18
N ARG A 50 -19.71 -6.53 1.79
CA ARG A 50 -19.58 -7.76 2.58
C ARG A 50 -18.97 -7.43 3.92
N ILE A 51 -19.76 -7.45 4.97
CA ILE A 51 -19.38 -6.97 6.31
C ILE A 51 -18.17 -7.74 6.87
N GLU A 52 -18.07 -9.04 6.61
CA GLU A 52 -16.98 -9.90 7.07
C GLU A 52 -15.64 -9.47 6.48
N ILE A 53 -15.64 -9.01 5.23
CA ILE A 53 -14.45 -8.51 4.55
C ILE A 53 -14.15 -7.08 5.01
N ASP A 54 -15.17 -6.23 5.07
CA ASP A 54 -15.03 -4.82 5.43
C ASP A 54 -14.47 -4.64 6.84
N GLU A 55 -14.80 -5.50 7.80
CA GLU A 55 -14.24 -5.47 9.16
C GLU A 55 -12.73 -5.74 9.18
N VAL A 56 -12.23 -6.70 8.39
CA VAL A 56 -10.79 -6.98 8.27
C VAL A 56 -10.07 -5.88 7.50
N LEU A 57 -10.67 -5.38 6.41
CA LEU A 57 -10.15 -4.26 5.63
C LEU A 57 -9.98 -3.00 6.49
N ASN A 58 -11.00 -2.66 7.29
CA ASN A 58 -10.96 -1.50 8.19
C ASN A 58 -9.77 -1.60 9.16
N ARG A 59 -9.44 -2.79 9.66
CA ARG A 59 -8.26 -2.97 10.52
C ARG A 59 -6.97 -2.72 9.75
N PHE A 60 -6.77 -3.32 8.59
CA PHE A 60 -5.56 -3.11 7.76
C PHE A 60 -5.37 -1.64 7.36
N GLU A 61 -6.44 -0.94 7.02
CA GLU A 61 -6.38 0.46 6.60
C GLU A 61 -6.08 1.40 7.77
N CYS A 62 -6.41 0.99 9.01
CA CYS A 62 -6.15 1.76 10.23
C CYS A 62 -4.76 1.52 10.85
N VAL A 63 -3.96 0.62 10.32
CA VAL A 63 -2.62 0.28 10.86
C VAL A 63 -1.71 1.50 11.03
N ALA A 64 -1.80 2.48 10.14
CA ALA A 64 -0.94 3.67 10.14
C ALA A 64 -1.03 4.53 11.43
N THR A 65 -2.09 4.35 12.24
CA THR A 65 -2.27 5.07 13.51
C THR A 65 -1.75 4.30 14.72
N SER A 66 -1.31 3.05 14.53
CA SER A 66 -0.87 2.16 15.61
C SER A 66 0.64 2.20 15.77
N THR A 67 1.11 1.82 16.97
CA THR A 67 2.54 1.60 17.25
C THR A 67 2.73 0.16 17.70
N PHE A 68 3.75 -0.53 17.18
CA PHE A 68 4.01 -1.91 17.55
C PHE A 68 5.38 -2.41 17.05
N THR A 69 5.79 -3.54 17.61
CA THR A 69 6.80 -4.45 17.06
C THR A 69 6.14 -5.80 16.83
N ALA A 70 6.30 -6.38 15.65
CA ALA A 70 5.70 -7.66 15.28
C ALA A 70 6.70 -8.52 14.51
N ASP A 71 6.85 -9.79 14.91
CA ASP A 71 7.69 -10.76 14.22
C ASP A 71 6.84 -11.78 13.48
N TYR A 72 7.34 -12.22 12.34
CA TYR A 72 6.63 -13.11 11.42
C TYR A 72 7.51 -14.25 10.93
N THR A 73 6.91 -15.42 10.74
CA THR A 73 7.42 -16.44 9.82
C THR A 73 6.75 -16.27 8.46
N VAL A 74 7.52 -16.50 7.41
CA VAL A 74 7.06 -16.37 6.03
C VAL A 74 7.50 -17.62 5.27
N LEU A 75 6.55 -18.30 4.66
CA LEU A 75 6.79 -19.42 3.74
C LEU A 75 6.36 -19.01 2.32
N THR A 76 7.32 -18.84 1.44
CA THR A 76 7.05 -18.72 -0.01
C THR A 76 6.91 -20.12 -0.57
N ARG A 77 5.68 -20.52 -0.94
CA ARG A 77 5.34 -21.91 -1.32
C ARG A 77 5.96 -22.32 -2.65
N LEU A 78 6.23 -21.36 -3.54
CA LEU A 78 7.02 -21.61 -4.73
C LEU A 78 8.51 -21.70 -4.34
N GLY A 79 9.06 -22.91 -4.36
CA GLY A 79 10.45 -23.16 -3.97
C GLY A 79 10.64 -23.49 -2.50
N ASP A 80 9.58 -23.50 -1.69
CA ASP A 80 9.58 -23.88 -0.26
C ASP A 80 10.62 -23.09 0.55
N ILE A 81 10.55 -21.74 0.41
CA ILE A 81 11.53 -20.82 1.01
C ILE A 81 10.98 -20.29 2.34
N ASP A 82 11.66 -20.66 3.44
CA ASP A 82 11.39 -20.10 4.75
C ASP A 82 12.14 -18.78 4.96
N SER A 83 11.46 -17.81 5.52
CA SER A 83 12.00 -16.47 5.83
C SER A 83 11.44 -15.96 7.15
N ALA A 84 12.19 -15.06 7.79
CA ALA A 84 11.74 -14.30 8.95
C ALA A 84 11.55 -12.84 8.57
N ALA A 85 10.55 -12.21 9.16
CA ALA A 85 10.36 -10.77 9.01
C ALA A 85 10.03 -10.13 10.36
N THR A 86 10.48 -8.89 10.55
CA THR A 86 10.16 -8.05 11.71
C THR A 86 9.65 -6.70 11.21
N VAL A 87 8.53 -6.26 11.75
CA VAL A 87 7.95 -4.94 11.47
C VAL A 87 7.94 -4.13 12.75
N VAL A 88 8.53 -2.96 12.69
CA VAL A 88 8.45 -1.94 13.74
C VAL A 88 7.75 -0.73 13.19
N GLN A 89 6.64 -0.35 13.79
CA GLN A 89 5.92 0.87 13.47
C GLN A 89 5.87 1.77 14.70
N ALA A 90 6.42 2.96 14.57
CA ALA A 90 6.43 3.98 15.59
C ALA A 90 5.43 5.11 15.26
N SER A 91 5.22 6.01 16.20
CA SER A 91 4.39 7.20 16.00
C SER A 91 4.88 8.03 14.81
N SER A 92 4.01 8.91 14.29
CA SER A 92 4.31 9.79 13.13
C SER A 92 4.64 9.08 11.81
N GLY A 93 4.23 7.81 11.64
CA GLY A 93 4.41 7.06 10.40
C GLY A 93 5.83 6.54 10.17
N ARG A 94 6.71 6.60 11.17
CA ARG A 94 8.02 5.95 11.14
C ARG A 94 7.84 4.44 11.15
N ARG A 95 8.56 3.75 10.28
CA ARG A 95 8.50 2.29 10.19
C ARG A 95 9.83 1.68 9.75
N SER A 96 10.17 0.54 10.32
CA SER A 96 11.31 -0.29 9.95
C SER A 96 10.84 -1.70 9.68
N ILE A 97 11.11 -2.21 8.49
CA ILE A 97 10.68 -3.54 8.07
C ILE A 97 11.93 -4.33 7.70
N THR A 98 12.21 -5.39 8.46
CA THR A 98 13.31 -6.30 8.18
C THR A 98 12.76 -7.60 7.62
N ILE A 99 13.29 -8.05 6.49
CA ILE A 99 12.99 -9.34 5.85
C ILE A 99 14.32 -10.04 5.65
N ASN A 100 14.58 -11.11 6.40
CA ASN A 100 15.87 -11.76 6.50
C ASN A 100 16.99 -10.72 6.81
N ASN A 101 17.89 -10.47 5.88
CA ASN A 101 19.00 -9.52 6.02
C ASN A 101 18.76 -8.17 5.34
N VAL A 102 17.57 -7.93 4.79
CA VAL A 102 17.23 -6.65 4.15
C VAL A 102 16.32 -5.85 5.08
N ARG A 103 16.70 -4.60 5.36
CA ARG A 103 15.91 -3.68 6.18
C ARG A 103 15.49 -2.47 5.38
N PHE A 104 14.19 -2.20 5.35
CA PHE A 104 13.59 -1.00 4.81
C PHE A 104 13.27 -0.04 5.95
N ILE A 105 13.72 1.22 5.87
CA ILE A 105 13.47 2.25 6.88
C ILE A 105 12.75 3.43 6.23
N TYR A 106 11.66 3.84 6.87
CA TYR A 106 10.93 5.08 6.58
C TYR A 106 10.98 5.93 7.85
N ASP A 107 11.75 7.01 7.84
CA ASP A 107 11.98 7.84 9.02
C ASP A 107 12.05 9.33 8.65
N ASN A 108 11.04 10.11 9.08
CA ASN A 108 11.00 11.57 8.94
C ASN A 108 11.36 12.09 7.52
N GLY A 109 10.79 11.45 6.50
CA GLY A 109 11.04 11.79 5.09
C GLY A 109 12.32 11.19 4.50
N ARG A 110 13.11 10.45 5.29
CA ARG A 110 14.24 9.64 4.83
C ARG A 110 13.75 8.22 4.55
N THR A 111 14.17 7.67 3.42
CA THR A 111 13.93 6.27 3.06
C THR A 111 15.26 5.57 2.79
N LEU A 112 15.43 4.37 3.37
CA LEU A 112 16.64 3.58 3.20
C LEU A 112 16.29 2.13 2.94
N THR A 113 17.15 1.46 2.16
CA THR A 113 17.25 0.00 2.10
C THR A 113 18.64 -0.39 2.55
N CYS A 114 18.73 -1.14 3.64
CA CYS A 114 19.98 -1.56 4.24
C CYS A 114 20.18 -3.07 4.09
N ASP A 115 21.37 -3.47 3.77
CA ASP A 115 21.84 -4.86 3.88
C ASP A 115 22.53 -5.03 5.23
N LEU A 116 21.97 -5.88 6.08
CA LEU A 116 22.46 -6.08 7.45
C LEU A 116 23.73 -6.94 7.54
N VAL A 117 24.11 -7.65 6.46
CA VAL A 117 25.34 -8.44 6.40
C VAL A 117 26.52 -7.58 6.02
N SER A 118 26.37 -6.74 5.02
CA SER A 118 27.42 -5.81 4.55
C SER A 118 27.42 -4.46 5.29
N GLU A 119 26.42 -4.21 6.15
CA GLU A 119 26.23 -2.95 6.87
C GLU A 119 26.18 -1.72 5.93
N THR A 120 25.59 -1.90 4.74
CA THR A 120 25.49 -0.85 3.73
C THR A 120 24.05 -0.45 3.50
N CYS A 121 23.80 0.84 3.29
CA CYS A 121 22.46 1.37 3.03
C CYS A 121 22.41 2.20 1.75
N GLU A 122 21.31 2.06 0.99
CA GLU A 122 20.94 2.88 -0.15
C GLU A 122 19.85 3.88 0.27
N ALA A 123 19.94 5.14 -0.17
CA ALA A 123 18.96 6.19 0.14
C ALA A 123 17.69 6.08 -0.75
N VAL A 124 17.16 4.88 -0.89
CA VAL A 124 15.97 4.55 -1.69
C VAL A 124 15.32 3.28 -1.15
N ILE A 125 14.02 3.09 -1.38
CA ILE A 125 13.37 1.80 -1.14
C ILE A 125 13.58 0.92 -2.38
N ASN A 126 14.27 -0.19 -2.20
CA ASN A 126 14.62 -1.14 -3.27
C ASN A 126 13.91 -2.49 -3.03
N GLU A 127 12.65 -2.58 -3.43
CA GLU A 127 11.82 -3.79 -3.29
C GLU A 127 12.36 -4.99 -4.08
N ALA A 128 13.26 -4.77 -5.05
CA ALA A 128 13.87 -5.86 -5.80
C ALA A 128 14.73 -6.77 -4.92
N ARG A 129 15.19 -6.28 -3.75
CA ARG A 129 15.98 -7.06 -2.78
C ARG A 129 15.21 -8.21 -2.12
N THR A 130 13.87 -8.20 -2.19
CA THR A 130 12.99 -9.21 -1.59
C THR A 130 11.98 -9.78 -2.57
N SER A 131 12.14 -9.53 -3.87
CA SER A 131 11.16 -9.92 -4.91
C SER A 131 10.95 -11.43 -5.03
N ASP A 132 11.97 -12.22 -4.83
CA ASP A 132 11.95 -13.68 -4.82
C ASP A 132 11.16 -14.27 -3.64
N LEU A 133 11.00 -13.52 -2.57
CA LEU A 133 10.23 -13.89 -1.39
C LEU A 133 8.73 -13.55 -1.52
N LEU A 134 8.31 -12.90 -2.59
CA LEU A 134 6.93 -12.39 -2.82
C LEU A 134 6.45 -11.40 -1.74
N LEU A 135 7.41 -10.76 -1.05
CA LEU A 135 7.15 -9.77 -0.01
C LEU A 135 7.59 -8.37 -0.45
N THR A 136 6.85 -7.39 0.01
CA THR A 136 7.19 -5.96 -0.09
C THR A 136 7.37 -5.37 1.30
N SER A 137 7.92 -4.18 1.39
CA SER A 137 8.03 -3.43 2.65
C SER A 137 6.65 -3.08 3.29
N GLU A 138 5.55 -3.34 2.60
CA GLU A 138 4.18 -3.09 3.07
C GLU A 138 3.36 -4.37 3.26
N PHE A 139 4.01 -5.53 3.32
CA PHE A 139 3.35 -6.84 3.38
C PHE A 139 2.40 -6.99 4.58
N TYR A 140 2.67 -6.29 5.68
CA TYR A 140 1.99 -6.47 6.97
C TYR A 140 0.65 -5.72 7.09
N ALA A 141 0.27 -4.90 6.09
CA ALA A 141 -0.95 -4.11 6.13
C ALA A 141 -1.49 -3.77 4.74
N GLN A 142 -0.96 -2.71 4.09
CA GLN A 142 -1.56 -2.12 2.90
C GLN A 142 -1.57 -3.06 1.69
N SER A 143 -0.51 -3.85 1.50
CA SER A 143 -0.52 -4.84 0.41
C SER A 143 -1.56 -5.94 0.64
N MET A 144 -1.81 -6.31 1.90
CA MET A 144 -2.85 -7.28 2.25
C MET A 144 -4.26 -6.70 2.08
N ALA A 145 -4.48 -5.44 2.46
CA ALA A 145 -5.73 -4.74 2.17
C ALA A 145 -6.03 -4.72 0.67
N SER A 146 -5.04 -4.37 -0.15
CA SER A 146 -5.18 -4.35 -1.61
C SER A 146 -5.48 -5.75 -2.19
N ARG A 147 -4.80 -6.79 -1.72
CA ARG A 147 -5.06 -8.19 -2.11
C ARG A 147 -6.47 -8.62 -1.73
N LEU A 148 -6.90 -8.31 -0.50
CA LEU A 148 -8.24 -8.66 0.00
C LEU A 148 -9.34 -7.96 -0.81
N ARG A 149 -9.16 -6.68 -1.19
CA ARG A 149 -10.11 -5.96 -2.07
C ARG A 149 -10.24 -6.65 -3.43
N VAL A 150 -9.13 -6.98 -4.08
CA VAL A 150 -9.13 -7.68 -5.38
C VAL A 150 -9.83 -9.03 -5.28
N ASP A 151 -9.60 -9.81 -4.22
CA ASP A 151 -10.25 -11.10 -4.03
C ASP A 151 -11.76 -10.93 -3.73
N ALA A 152 -12.15 -9.90 -2.98
CA ALA A 152 -13.55 -9.55 -2.71
C ALA A 152 -14.33 -9.19 -3.98
N GLU A 153 -13.72 -8.44 -4.90
CA GLU A 153 -14.34 -8.02 -6.16
C GLU A 153 -14.69 -9.20 -7.07
N ARG A 154 -13.95 -10.31 -6.99
CA ARG A 154 -14.17 -11.50 -7.82
C ARG A 154 -15.46 -12.25 -7.49
N ARG A 155 -16.00 -12.14 -6.27
CA ARG A 155 -17.27 -12.69 -5.81
C ARG A 155 -17.47 -14.18 -6.11
N ILE A 156 -16.40 -15.00 -5.93
CA ILE A 156 -16.43 -16.44 -6.26
C ILE A 156 -17.27 -17.25 -5.28
N GLY A 157 -17.44 -16.78 -4.03
CA GLY A 157 -18.26 -17.41 -3.01
C GLY A 157 -18.47 -16.50 -1.82
N ASP A 158 -19.14 -17.01 -0.79
CA ASP A 158 -19.39 -16.24 0.42
C ASP A 158 -18.18 -16.30 1.36
N PRO A 159 -17.72 -15.15 1.89
CA PRO A 159 -16.65 -15.10 2.86
C PRO A 159 -17.12 -15.65 4.21
N VAL A 160 -16.19 -16.18 5.00
CA VAL A 160 -16.46 -16.70 6.34
C VAL A 160 -15.55 -16.00 7.34
N ALA A 161 -16.15 -15.23 8.27
CA ALA A 161 -15.41 -14.59 9.36
C ALA A 161 -15.16 -15.57 10.52
N SER A 162 -14.04 -15.37 11.21
CA SER A 162 -13.69 -16.12 12.43
C SER A 162 -12.79 -15.29 13.34
N ASN A 163 -12.81 -15.61 14.64
CA ASN A 163 -11.86 -15.05 15.61
C ASN A 163 -10.90 -16.14 16.05
N VAL A 164 -9.61 -15.81 16.07
CA VAL A 164 -8.52 -16.72 16.45
C VAL A 164 -7.51 -16.00 17.35
N VAL A 165 -6.60 -16.74 17.95
CA VAL A 165 -5.46 -16.17 18.68
C VAL A 165 -4.19 -16.54 17.92
N LEU A 166 -3.41 -15.54 17.51
CA LEU A 166 -2.16 -15.67 16.75
C LEU A 166 -1.08 -14.79 17.40
N GLY A 167 0.12 -15.32 17.60
CA GLY A 167 1.19 -14.60 18.31
C GLY A 167 0.77 -14.12 19.70
N GLY A 168 -0.15 -14.85 20.37
CA GLY A 168 -0.70 -14.47 21.67
C GLY A 168 -1.74 -13.33 21.63
N GLN A 169 -2.14 -12.86 20.45
CA GLN A 169 -3.06 -11.75 20.26
C GLN A 169 -4.38 -12.19 19.60
N PRO A 170 -5.53 -11.60 20.00
CA PRO A 170 -6.80 -11.83 19.31
C PRO A 170 -6.74 -11.23 17.90
N ALA A 171 -7.12 -12.01 16.91
CA ALA A 171 -7.18 -11.63 15.51
C ALA A 171 -8.56 -11.91 14.92
N LEU A 172 -9.03 -11.00 14.08
CA LEU A 172 -10.20 -11.19 13.23
C LEU A 172 -9.72 -11.69 11.87
N CYS A 173 -10.29 -12.81 11.44
CA CYS A 173 -9.97 -13.44 10.17
C CYS A 173 -11.18 -13.44 9.23
N VAL A 174 -10.90 -13.40 7.94
CA VAL A 174 -11.86 -13.72 6.88
C VAL A 174 -11.26 -14.71 5.91
N ALA A 175 -11.97 -15.81 5.66
CA ALA A 175 -11.68 -16.79 4.62
C ALA A 175 -12.47 -16.42 3.37
N VAL A 176 -11.77 -16.12 2.27
CA VAL A 176 -12.36 -15.66 1.00
C VAL A 176 -12.17 -16.75 -0.06
N PRO A 177 -13.25 -17.32 -0.61
CA PRO A 177 -13.17 -18.24 -1.74
C PRO A 177 -12.56 -17.53 -2.97
N VAL A 178 -11.60 -18.20 -3.60
CA VAL A 178 -10.94 -17.74 -4.82
C VAL A 178 -10.85 -18.89 -5.82
N THR A 179 -10.55 -18.60 -7.09
CA THR A 179 -10.31 -19.65 -8.07
C THR A 179 -9.17 -20.57 -7.61
N GLY A 180 -9.49 -21.84 -7.41
CA GLY A 180 -8.52 -22.86 -6.99
C GLY A 180 -8.36 -23.04 -5.48
N GLY A 181 -9.22 -22.40 -4.65
CA GLY A 181 -9.17 -22.64 -3.21
C GLY A 181 -9.76 -21.51 -2.36
N THR A 182 -9.16 -21.29 -1.22
CA THR A 182 -9.54 -20.25 -0.26
C THR A 182 -8.30 -19.52 0.20
N LYS A 183 -8.39 -18.21 0.35
CA LYS A 183 -7.37 -17.40 1.01
C LYS A 183 -7.88 -16.91 2.36
N THR A 184 -7.03 -16.89 3.36
CA THR A 184 -7.35 -16.40 4.70
C THR A 184 -6.55 -15.15 5.01
N TYR A 185 -7.24 -14.12 5.47
CA TYR A 185 -6.68 -12.84 5.89
C TYR A 185 -7.06 -12.60 7.35
N CYS A 186 -6.07 -12.41 8.22
CA CYS A 186 -6.28 -12.14 9.64
C CYS A 186 -5.59 -10.85 10.03
N ALA A 187 -6.32 -9.94 10.70
CA ALA A 187 -5.81 -8.68 11.20
C ALA A 187 -5.97 -8.57 12.72
N LEU A 188 -4.96 -8.05 13.40
CA LEU A 188 -5.04 -7.65 14.79
C LEU A 188 -5.92 -6.39 14.95
N GLU A 189 -6.28 -6.04 16.18
CA GLU A 189 -6.97 -4.79 16.48
C GLU A 189 -6.13 -3.56 16.11
N SER A 190 -4.79 -3.66 16.22
CA SER A 190 -3.85 -2.63 15.77
C SER A 190 -3.80 -2.44 14.25
N GLY A 191 -4.43 -3.31 13.49
CA GLY A 191 -4.38 -3.34 12.02
C GLY A 191 -3.18 -4.09 11.45
N ALA A 192 -2.24 -4.56 12.27
CA ALA A 192 -1.14 -5.38 11.80
C ALA A 192 -1.64 -6.76 11.32
N LEU A 193 -1.01 -7.29 10.28
CA LEU A 193 -1.27 -8.64 9.79
C LEU A 193 -1.03 -9.66 10.92
N ALA A 194 -1.99 -10.54 11.16
CA ALA A 194 -1.81 -11.68 12.05
C ALA A 194 -1.52 -12.97 11.25
N ARG A 195 -2.19 -13.14 10.10
CA ARG A 195 -1.97 -14.25 9.17
C ARG A 195 -2.45 -13.88 7.77
N PHE A 196 -1.69 -14.28 6.79
CA PHE A 196 -2.12 -14.43 5.41
C PHE A 196 -1.80 -15.87 4.97
N ASP A 197 -2.81 -16.58 4.46
CA ASP A 197 -2.64 -17.94 3.95
C ASP A 197 -3.24 -18.00 2.52
N GLY A 198 -2.36 -18.01 1.53
CA GLY A 198 -2.70 -18.08 0.12
C GLY A 198 -1.99 -19.26 -0.57
N SER A 199 -2.22 -19.42 -1.88
CA SER A 199 -1.61 -20.50 -2.67
C SER A 199 -0.10 -20.33 -2.85
N ASP A 200 0.38 -19.11 -2.79
CA ASP A 200 1.75 -18.69 -3.10
C ASP A 200 2.57 -18.34 -1.85
N LEU A 201 1.91 -17.91 -0.79
CA LEU A 201 2.53 -17.32 0.37
C LEU A 201 1.74 -17.63 1.64
N LEU A 202 2.44 -18.01 2.70
CA LEU A 202 1.95 -18.02 4.08
C LEU A 202 2.79 -17.02 4.89
N VAL A 203 2.11 -16.09 5.55
CA VAL A 203 2.72 -15.20 6.55
C VAL A 203 1.99 -15.41 7.86
N GLU A 204 2.73 -15.63 8.95
CA GLU A 204 2.13 -15.87 10.27
C GLU A 204 2.86 -15.07 11.35
N LEU A 205 2.10 -14.36 12.16
CA LEU A 205 2.59 -13.63 13.33
C LEU A 205 3.08 -14.61 14.40
N THR A 206 4.33 -14.43 14.84
CA THR A 206 4.95 -15.24 15.91
C THR A 206 5.02 -14.51 17.23
N SER A 207 5.26 -13.19 17.19
CA SER A 207 5.24 -12.36 18.40
C SER A 207 4.69 -10.96 18.12
N TYR A 208 4.18 -10.31 19.16
CA TYR A 208 3.64 -8.95 19.07
C TYR A 208 3.86 -8.18 20.38
N SER A 209 4.29 -6.93 20.22
CA SER A 209 4.37 -5.95 21.31
C SER A 209 3.73 -4.63 20.84
N SER A 210 2.94 -3.99 21.67
CA SER A 210 2.41 -2.64 21.38
C SER A 210 3.48 -1.53 21.53
N THR A 211 4.69 -1.88 21.98
CA THR A 211 5.82 -0.96 22.10
C THR A 211 6.72 -1.11 20.89
N PRO A 212 7.04 -0.02 20.16
CA PRO A 212 7.98 -0.06 19.05
C PRO A 212 9.42 -0.25 19.56
N ASP A 213 10.20 -1.08 18.88
CA ASP A 213 11.64 -1.17 19.09
C ASP A 213 12.34 -0.02 18.38
N GLU A 214 12.67 1.04 19.12
CA GLU A 214 13.33 2.22 18.58
C GLU A 214 14.74 1.94 18.01
N ALA A 215 15.40 0.86 18.43
CA ALA A 215 16.71 0.48 17.89
C ALA A 215 16.64 0.06 16.41
N ALA A 216 15.46 -0.36 15.93
CA ALA A 216 15.25 -0.75 14.54
C ALA A 216 15.39 0.42 13.53
N PHE A 217 15.43 1.68 13.99
CA PHE A 217 15.63 2.87 13.16
C PHE A 217 17.10 3.31 13.08
N GLY A 218 17.97 2.70 13.86
CA GLY A 218 19.41 2.90 13.77
C GLY A 218 20.02 2.29 12.49
N THR A 219 21.01 2.96 11.93
CA THR A 219 21.86 2.49 10.81
C THR A 219 23.20 2.05 11.32
#